data_58d7e77023986cd503b4bfdb61069c78
#
_entry.id   58d7e77023986cd503b4bfdb61069c78
#
_cell.length_a   1.000
_cell.length_b   1.000
_cell.length_c   1.000
_cell.angle_alpha   90.00
_cell.angle_beta   90.00
_cell.angle_gamma   90.00
#
_symmetry.space_group_name_H-M   'P 1'
#
loop_
_entity.id
_entity.type
_entity.pdbx_description
1 polymer ?
#
loop_
_entity_poly.entity_id
_entity_poly.type
_entity_poly.pdbx_seq_one_letter_code
_entity_poly.pdbx_strand_id
1 'polypeptide(L)'
;RGAAVTVAKLREKENVIFVLEHQVKEIIGEQKVTGVVLEDAAVIDVNGVFVAYGAVPQTDLLKKFAVLDDSGYVRAGETGETALEGLYVAGDARTKKLRQVVTAVSDGANAATAVAEYLK
;
A
#
# COMPACT_ATOMS: atom_id res chain seq x y z
N ARG A 1 7.66 -5.32 -6.92
CA ARG A 1 7.86 -4.78 -8.30
C ARG A 1 8.21 -3.30 -8.17
N GLY A 2 9.46 -2.93 -8.35
CA GLY A 2 9.90 -1.53 -8.38
C GLY A 2 9.78 -0.94 -9.79
N ALA A 3 9.79 0.39 -9.90
CA ALA A 3 9.89 1.05 -11.21
C ALA A 3 11.21 0.65 -11.89
N ALA A 4 11.16 0.29 -13.17
CA ALA A 4 12.32 -0.23 -13.91
C ALA A 4 13.55 0.70 -13.82
N VAL A 5 13.32 2.02 -13.91
CA VAL A 5 14.38 3.03 -13.78
C VAL A 5 15.05 3.00 -12.41
N THR A 6 14.28 2.80 -11.33
CA THR A 6 14.82 2.72 -9.96
C THR A 6 15.64 1.45 -9.78
N VAL A 7 15.14 0.31 -10.26
CA VAL A 7 15.85 -0.96 -10.20
C VAL A 7 17.16 -0.91 -10.99
N ALA A 8 17.16 -0.31 -12.19
CA ALA A 8 18.38 -0.11 -12.99
C ALA A 8 19.43 0.70 -12.22
N LYS A 9 19.03 1.83 -11.63
CA LYS A 9 19.94 2.67 -10.81
C LYS A 9 20.49 1.94 -9.57
N LEU A 10 19.68 1.08 -8.94
CA LEU A 10 20.14 0.29 -7.79
C LEU A 10 21.18 -0.77 -8.22
N ARG A 11 21.03 -1.35 -9.41
CA ARG A 11 21.99 -2.32 -9.94
C ARG A 11 23.38 -1.74 -10.24
N GLU A 12 23.46 -0.42 -10.43
CA GLU A 12 24.72 0.30 -10.63
C GLU A 12 25.46 0.64 -9.33
N LYS A 13 24.85 0.37 -8.16
CA LYS A 13 25.42 0.67 -6.85
C LYS A 13 26.24 -0.52 -6.33
N GLU A 14 27.50 -0.28 -6.00
CA GLU A 14 28.40 -1.30 -5.44
C GLU A 14 28.00 -1.81 -4.04
N ASN A 15 27.25 -0.97 -3.31
CA ASN A 15 26.79 -1.29 -1.96
C ASN A 15 25.37 -1.87 -1.90
N VAL A 16 24.80 -2.30 -3.05
CA VAL A 16 23.48 -2.94 -3.13
C VAL A 16 23.63 -4.39 -3.55
N ILE A 17 23.06 -5.27 -2.75
CA ILE A 17 22.99 -6.71 -3.03
C ILE A 17 21.53 -7.08 -3.26
N PHE A 18 21.25 -7.77 -4.37
CA PHE A 18 19.93 -8.30 -4.66
C PHE A 18 19.88 -9.78 -4.27
N VAL A 19 19.03 -10.11 -3.31
CA VAL A 19 18.69 -11.48 -2.94
C VAL A 19 17.33 -11.78 -3.53
N LEU A 20 17.32 -12.40 -4.71
CA LEU A 20 16.10 -12.68 -5.49
C LEU A 20 15.67 -14.14 -5.29
N GLU A 21 14.38 -14.42 -5.54
CA GLU A 21 13.80 -15.76 -5.46
C GLU A 21 13.82 -16.39 -4.06
N HIS A 22 13.96 -15.54 -3.02
CA HIS A 22 13.89 -15.95 -1.63
C HIS A 22 12.73 -15.24 -0.94
N GLN A 23 12.11 -15.93 0.01
CA GLN A 23 11.13 -15.35 0.91
C GLN A 23 11.72 -15.16 2.29
N VAL A 24 11.33 -14.07 2.94
CA VAL A 24 11.71 -13.82 4.34
C VAL A 24 10.80 -14.65 5.22
N LYS A 25 11.42 -15.49 6.05
CA LYS A 25 10.72 -16.32 7.04
C LYS A 25 10.54 -15.57 8.35
N GLU A 26 11.59 -14.88 8.80
CA GLU A 26 11.61 -14.25 10.11
C GLU A 26 12.58 -13.08 10.13
N ILE A 27 12.27 -12.05 10.93
CA ILE A 27 13.18 -10.97 11.29
C ILE A 27 13.63 -11.22 12.72
N ILE A 28 14.94 -11.33 12.95
CA ILE A 28 15.52 -11.71 14.23
C ILE A 28 16.21 -10.54 14.93
N GLY A 29 16.21 -10.61 16.28
CA GLY A 29 16.82 -9.64 17.18
C GLY A 29 16.08 -9.61 18.51
N GLU A 30 16.71 -9.10 19.56
CA GLU A 30 16.10 -8.94 20.88
C GLU A 30 15.62 -7.50 21.12
N GLN A 31 16.55 -6.57 21.36
CA GLN A 31 16.25 -5.13 21.55
C GLN A 31 16.35 -4.35 20.23
N LYS A 32 17.04 -4.87 19.25
CA LYS A 32 17.21 -4.32 17.92
C LYS A 32 17.28 -5.44 16.89
N VAL A 33 16.95 -5.13 15.65
CA VAL A 33 17.09 -6.06 14.53
C VAL A 33 18.57 -6.42 14.36
N THR A 34 18.87 -7.72 14.25
CA THR A 34 20.21 -8.24 14.00
C THR A 34 20.29 -9.02 12.71
N GLY A 35 19.18 -9.51 12.18
CA GLY A 35 19.21 -10.30 10.95
C GLY A 35 17.83 -10.59 10.38
N VAL A 36 17.87 -11.19 9.20
CA VAL A 36 16.70 -11.74 8.48
C VAL A 36 16.99 -13.20 8.16
N VAL A 37 16.06 -14.07 8.50
CA VAL A 37 16.11 -15.51 8.16
C VAL A 37 15.27 -15.72 6.90
N LEU A 38 15.81 -16.39 5.92
CA LEU A 38 15.12 -16.79 4.69
C LEU A 38 14.48 -18.17 4.84
N GLU A 39 13.55 -18.55 3.94
CA GLU A 39 12.89 -19.85 3.99
C GLU A 39 13.82 -21.05 3.86
N ASP A 40 14.93 -20.92 3.14
CA ASP A 40 16.00 -21.91 3.03
C ASP A 40 16.94 -21.96 4.24
N ALA A 41 16.59 -21.26 5.32
CA ALA A 41 17.34 -21.11 6.56
C ALA A 41 18.65 -20.29 6.44
N ALA A 42 18.93 -19.64 5.32
CA ALA A 42 20.02 -18.69 5.22
C ALA A 42 19.73 -17.46 6.10
N VAL A 43 20.76 -16.93 6.75
CA VAL A 43 20.68 -15.76 7.61
C VAL A 43 21.47 -14.62 6.97
N ILE A 44 20.83 -13.45 6.89
CA ILE A 44 21.45 -12.21 6.42
C ILE A 44 21.54 -11.25 7.59
N ASP A 45 22.74 -10.87 7.99
CA ASP A 45 22.96 -9.89 9.05
C ASP A 45 22.56 -8.50 8.58
N VAL A 46 21.65 -7.84 9.31
CA VAL A 46 21.16 -6.49 9.01
C VAL A 46 20.90 -5.71 10.29
N ASN A 47 21.01 -4.40 10.23
CA ASN A 47 20.73 -3.51 11.36
C ASN A 47 19.33 -2.88 11.32
N GLY A 48 18.58 -3.12 10.25
CA GLY A 48 17.20 -2.64 10.07
C GLY A 48 16.55 -3.26 8.85
N VAL A 49 15.22 -3.30 8.84
CA VAL A 49 14.43 -3.88 7.76
C VAL A 49 13.30 -2.92 7.38
N PHE A 50 13.20 -2.62 6.09
CA PHE A 50 12.05 -1.95 5.51
C PHE A 50 11.13 -2.97 4.84
N VAL A 51 9.93 -3.13 5.38
CA VAL A 51 8.93 -4.05 4.82
C VAL A 51 8.12 -3.33 3.76
N ALA A 52 8.15 -3.85 2.52
CA ALA A 52 7.47 -3.27 1.36
C ALA A 52 6.72 -4.34 0.52
N TYR A 53 6.04 -5.26 1.18
CA TYR A 53 5.29 -6.36 0.54
C TYR A 53 3.98 -5.92 -0.15
N GLY A 54 3.61 -4.66 -0.03
CA GLY A 54 2.38 -4.09 -0.54
C GLY A 54 1.50 -3.52 0.58
N ALA A 55 0.33 -3.01 0.20
CA ALA A 55 -0.64 -2.44 1.12
C ALA A 55 -1.94 -3.26 1.09
N VAL A 56 -2.49 -3.51 2.25
CA VAL A 56 -3.83 -4.07 2.42
C VAL A 56 -4.72 -2.95 2.96
N PRO A 57 -5.79 -2.58 2.24
CA PRO A 57 -6.67 -1.50 2.69
C PRO A 57 -7.44 -1.92 3.95
N GLN A 58 -7.54 -1.01 4.92
CA GLN A 58 -8.29 -1.21 6.16
C GLN A 58 -9.78 -0.91 5.92
N THR A 59 -10.47 -1.79 5.21
CA THR A 59 -11.86 -1.62 4.75
C THR A 59 -12.82 -2.66 5.32
N ASP A 60 -12.43 -3.36 6.36
CA ASP A 60 -13.22 -4.42 7.00
C ASP A 60 -14.62 -3.96 7.40
N LEU A 61 -14.76 -2.72 7.84
CA LEU A 61 -16.02 -2.08 8.17
C LEU A 61 -17.03 -2.10 7.00
N LEU A 62 -16.53 -2.10 5.78
CA LEU A 62 -17.34 -1.98 4.56
C LEU A 62 -17.64 -3.31 3.86
N LYS A 63 -17.11 -4.43 4.35
CA LYS A 63 -17.27 -5.76 3.71
C LYS A 63 -18.73 -6.15 3.46
N LYS A 64 -19.63 -5.76 4.35
CA LYS A 64 -21.07 -6.10 4.25
C LYS A 64 -21.85 -5.29 3.20
N PHE A 65 -21.26 -4.24 2.62
CA PHE A 65 -21.99 -3.32 1.75
C PHE A 65 -21.76 -3.52 0.24
N ALA A 66 -20.99 -4.55 -0.16
CA ALA A 66 -20.69 -4.87 -1.55
C ALA A 66 -20.04 -3.71 -2.37
N VAL A 67 -19.38 -2.77 -1.69
CA VAL A 67 -18.71 -1.62 -2.32
C VAL A 67 -17.23 -1.85 -2.57
N LEU A 68 -16.68 -3.00 -2.20
CA LEU A 68 -15.27 -3.34 -2.34
C LEU A 68 -14.98 -4.06 -3.66
N ASP A 69 -13.77 -3.88 -4.18
CA ASP A 69 -13.22 -4.71 -5.25
C ASP A 69 -12.61 -6.02 -4.68
N ASP A 70 -12.11 -6.90 -5.58
CA ASP A 70 -11.53 -8.19 -5.20
C ASP A 70 -10.24 -8.06 -4.38
N SER A 71 -9.61 -6.89 -4.39
CA SER A 71 -8.41 -6.58 -3.59
C SER A 71 -8.74 -5.87 -2.27
N GLY A 72 -10.03 -5.65 -1.98
CA GLY A 72 -10.52 -5.02 -0.76
C GLY A 72 -10.55 -3.49 -0.79
N TYR A 73 -10.30 -2.85 -1.93
CA TYR A 73 -10.43 -1.39 -2.07
C TYR A 73 -11.87 -0.97 -2.35
N VAL A 74 -12.26 0.19 -1.83
CA VAL A 74 -13.60 0.75 -2.09
C VAL A 74 -13.68 1.22 -3.54
N ARG A 75 -14.68 0.73 -4.27
CA ARG A 75 -14.96 1.15 -5.65
C ARG A 75 -15.56 2.54 -5.65
N ALA A 76 -14.80 3.52 -6.13
CA ALA A 76 -15.27 4.89 -6.32
C ALA A 76 -14.48 5.58 -7.43
N GLY A 77 -15.13 6.50 -8.09
CA GLY A 77 -14.57 7.41 -9.07
C GLY A 77 -13.81 8.58 -8.43
N GLU A 78 -13.62 9.64 -9.22
CA GLU A 78 -12.87 10.82 -8.79
C GLU A 78 -13.60 11.65 -7.73
N THR A 79 -14.93 11.63 -7.73
CA THR A 79 -15.77 12.29 -6.72
C THR A 79 -15.77 11.58 -5.37
N GLY A 80 -15.21 10.37 -5.29
CA GLY A 80 -15.25 9.55 -4.08
C GLY A 80 -16.60 8.90 -3.79
N GLU A 81 -17.61 9.12 -4.63
CA GLU A 81 -18.94 8.54 -4.50
C GLU A 81 -18.92 7.03 -4.72
N THR A 82 -19.62 6.29 -3.87
CA THR A 82 -19.72 4.82 -3.96
C THR A 82 -21.11 4.39 -4.44
N ALA A 83 -21.28 3.10 -4.72
CA ALA A 83 -22.58 2.54 -5.05
C ALA A 83 -23.58 2.55 -3.85
N LEU A 84 -23.11 2.80 -2.64
CA LEU A 84 -23.96 2.97 -1.46
C LEU A 84 -24.23 4.45 -1.24
N GLU A 85 -25.49 4.84 -1.37
CA GLU A 85 -25.94 6.21 -1.19
C GLU A 85 -25.47 6.78 0.17
N GLY A 86 -24.93 8.01 0.15
CA GLY A 86 -24.42 8.70 1.32
C GLY A 86 -23.05 8.23 1.81
N LEU A 87 -22.45 7.20 1.17
CA LEU A 87 -21.09 6.75 1.46
C LEU A 87 -20.09 7.28 0.43
N TYR A 88 -19.12 8.02 0.91
CA TYR A 88 -18.00 8.56 0.13
C TYR A 88 -16.67 8.02 0.65
N VAL A 89 -15.68 7.93 -0.22
CA VAL A 89 -14.33 7.46 0.13
C VAL A 89 -13.27 8.35 -0.51
N ALA A 90 -12.22 8.63 0.24
CA ALA A 90 -11.06 9.39 -0.22
C ALA A 90 -9.75 8.68 0.14
N GLY A 91 -8.68 8.97 -0.58
CA GLY A 91 -7.35 8.49 -0.29
C GLY A 91 -7.08 7.06 -0.74
N ASP A 92 -6.16 6.42 -0.03
CA ASP A 92 -5.58 5.13 -0.44
C ASP A 92 -6.53 3.94 -0.27
N ALA A 93 -7.64 4.12 0.44
CA ALA A 93 -8.66 3.09 0.63
C ALA A 93 -9.52 2.84 -0.63
N ARG A 94 -9.55 3.76 -1.60
CA ARG A 94 -10.32 3.60 -2.84
C ARG A 94 -9.53 2.99 -3.99
N THR A 95 -10.24 2.50 -4.99
CA THR A 95 -9.66 2.02 -6.26
C THR A 95 -8.97 3.17 -7.01
N LYS A 96 -7.65 3.09 -7.17
CA LYS A 96 -6.83 4.06 -7.91
C LYS A 96 -5.46 3.49 -8.27
N LYS A 97 -4.82 4.07 -9.29
CA LYS A 97 -3.50 3.63 -9.76
C LYS A 97 -2.36 4.15 -8.88
N LEU A 98 -2.43 5.41 -8.49
CA LEU A 98 -1.37 6.10 -7.76
C LEU A 98 -1.84 6.40 -6.34
N ARG A 99 -1.06 5.93 -5.36
CA ARG A 99 -1.27 6.17 -3.93
C ARG A 99 -0.12 7.00 -3.40
N GLN A 100 -0.40 8.28 -3.16
CA GLN A 100 0.52 9.29 -2.65
C GLN A 100 -0.26 10.30 -1.81
N VAL A 101 0.42 11.00 -0.91
CA VAL A 101 -0.21 12.03 -0.07
C VAL A 101 -0.95 13.06 -0.92
N VAL A 102 -0.34 13.56 -1.99
CA VAL A 102 -0.97 14.55 -2.87
C VAL A 102 -2.25 14.04 -3.53
N THR A 103 -2.31 12.76 -3.93
CA THR A 103 -3.53 12.18 -4.51
C THR A 103 -4.59 11.92 -3.44
N ALA A 104 -4.22 11.64 -2.21
CA ALA A 104 -5.14 11.50 -1.09
C ALA A 104 -5.76 12.85 -0.71
N VAL A 105 -4.98 13.94 -0.72
CA VAL A 105 -5.49 15.31 -0.50
C VAL A 105 -6.48 15.72 -1.59
N SER A 106 -6.15 15.47 -2.86
CA SER A 106 -7.06 15.73 -3.98
C SER A 106 -8.38 14.97 -3.84
N ASP A 107 -8.32 13.68 -3.50
CA ASP A 107 -9.52 12.87 -3.24
C ASP A 107 -10.38 13.48 -2.13
N GLY A 108 -9.76 13.94 -1.04
CA GLY A 108 -10.47 14.57 0.07
C GLY A 108 -11.24 15.83 -0.35
N ALA A 109 -10.62 16.68 -1.17
CA ALA A 109 -11.26 17.89 -1.70
C ALA A 109 -12.45 17.54 -2.62
N ASN A 110 -12.26 16.59 -3.54
CA ASN A 110 -13.32 16.15 -4.44
C ASN A 110 -14.51 15.51 -3.68
N ALA A 111 -14.22 14.61 -2.74
CA ALA A 111 -15.25 13.97 -1.94
C ALA A 111 -16.03 14.98 -1.07
N ALA A 112 -15.34 15.93 -0.44
CA ALA A 112 -16.00 16.98 0.35
C ALA A 112 -16.94 17.84 -0.50
N THR A 113 -16.52 18.18 -1.73
CA THR A 113 -17.35 18.92 -2.68
C THR A 113 -18.59 18.12 -3.07
N ALA A 114 -18.41 16.84 -3.43
CA ALA A 114 -19.53 15.97 -3.79
C ALA A 114 -20.53 15.76 -2.63
N VAL A 115 -20.03 15.60 -1.39
CA VAL A 115 -20.89 15.54 -0.19
C VAL A 115 -21.67 16.83 0.02
N ALA A 116 -21.02 17.99 -0.17
CA ALA A 116 -21.72 19.28 -0.04
C ALA A 116 -22.81 19.48 -1.09
N GLU A 117 -22.66 18.93 -2.28
CA GLU A 117 -23.69 18.91 -3.32
C GLU A 117 -24.82 17.93 -3.01
N TYR A 118 -24.52 16.77 -2.49
CA TYR A 118 -25.50 15.76 -2.08
C TYR A 118 -26.41 16.22 -0.94
N LEU A 119 -25.93 17.11 -0.07
CA LEU A 119 -26.68 17.62 1.10
C LEU A 119 -27.57 18.85 0.81
N LYS A 120 -27.62 19.36 -0.41
CA LYS A 120 -28.48 20.46 -0.82
C LYS A 120 -29.90 19.99 -1.14
#